data_d4a0f8d3bf386bc5c6b93a453c5285b3
#
_entry.id   d4a0f8d3bf386bc5c6b93a453c5285b3
#
_cell.length_a   1.000
_cell.length_b   1.000
_cell.length_c   1.000
_cell.angle_alpha   90.00
_cell.angle_beta   90.00
_cell.angle_gamma   90.00
#
_symmetry.space_group_name_H-M   'P 1'
#
loop_
_entity.id
_entity.type
_entity.pdbx_description
1 polymer ?
#
loop_
_entity_poly.entity_id
_entity_poly.type
_entity_poly.pdbx_seq_one_letter_code
_entity_poly.pdbx_strand_id
1 'polypeptide(L)'
;MGDRQENSDNESISVTLKVLQDAAAQGNAKAAYQLGIMYANGDEVDLQYSRAVEYISQAAEAGLVEAMSTLAWLYANGLGVRQDDEKTRYWYLKAAEHGEPKDQYMVATMYRFAQFGTSRDHQKALEWYYKAADQGFPPAQFALGKMLMEGKYVEKDLIRAFQWLSLAIANGSKRAGKAMEELIGQMTPDQFNLARAEMLSAAGHQISDQKQ
;
A
#
# COMPACT_ATOMS: atom_id res chain seq x y z
N MET A 1 39.85 21.46 9.55
CA MET A 1 39.51 20.41 8.53
C MET A 1 38.01 20.26 8.32
N GLY A 2 37.16 20.67 9.28
CA GLY A 2 35.67 20.60 9.15
C GLY A 2 35.09 21.54 8.10
N ASP A 3 35.52 22.80 8.08
CA ASP A 3 34.93 23.84 7.22
C ASP A 3 35.06 23.62 5.71
N ARG A 4 36.03 22.84 5.27
CA ARG A 4 36.19 22.51 3.83
C ARG A 4 35.26 21.36 3.39
N GLN A 5 34.94 20.46 4.30
CA GLN A 5 34.05 19.33 4.02
C GLN A 5 32.60 19.79 3.98
N GLU A 6 32.18 20.62 4.93
CA GLU A 6 30.84 21.23 4.96
C GLU A 6 30.57 22.14 3.74
N ASN A 7 31.56 22.90 3.26
CA ASN A 7 31.42 23.70 2.05
C ASN A 7 31.29 22.84 0.77
N SER A 8 32.05 21.73 0.67
CA SER A 8 31.98 20.80 -0.45
C SER A 8 30.62 20.08 -0.50
N ASP A 9 30.08 19.70 0.66
CA ASP A 9 28.81 19.02 0.78
C ASP A 9 27.64 19.98 0.43
N ASN A 10 27.68 21.21 0.89
CA ASN A 10 26.69 22.25 0.55
C ASN A 10 26.70 22.63 -0.95
N GLU A 11 27.87 22.70 -1.60
CA GLU A 11 27.97 22.91 -3.06
C GLU A 11 27.39 21.72 -3.82
N SER A 12 27.67 20.50 -3.39
CA SER A 12 27.16 19.28 -4.00
C SER A 12 25.63 19.19 -3.91
N ILE A 13 25.06 19.51 -2.75
CA ILE A 13 23.61 19.56 -2.50
C ILE A 13 22.94 20.60 -3.41
N SER A 14 23.51 21.82 -3.49
CA SER A 14 22.99 22.88 -4.34
C SER A 14 22.99 22.50 -5.83
N VAL A 15 24.00 21.79 -6.30
CA VAL A 15 24.06 21.28 -7.69
C VAL A 15 22.99 20.20 -7.92
N THR A 16 22.85 19.25 -7.01
CA THR A 16 21.84 18.17 -7.12
C THR A 16 20.43 18.74 -7.14
N LEU A 17 20.13 19.67 -6.25
CA LEU A 17 18.82 20.34 -6.18
C LEU A 17 18.50 21.07 -7.49
N LYS A 18 19.47 21.79 -8.05
CA LYS A 18 19.28 22.51 -9.33
C LYS A 18 19.05 21.53 -10.49
N VAL A 19 19.80 20.44 -10.57
CA VAL A 19 19.62 19.41 -11.62
C VAL A 19 18.22 18.81 -11.54
N LEU A 20 17.73 18.49 -10.33
CA LEU A 20 16.37 17.96 -10.15
C LEU A 20 15.30 19.01 -10.51
N GLN A 21 15.51 20.29 -10.15
CA GLN A 21 14.60 21.37 -10.52
C GLN A 21 14.51 21.56 -12.03
N ASP A 22 15.65 21.59 -12.73
CA ASP A 22 15.70 21.72 -14.18
C ASP A 22 15.02 20.52 -14.86
N ALA A 23 15.25 19.28 -14.36
CA ALA A 23 14.61 18.08 -14.89
C ALA A 23 13.09 18.07 -14.64
N ALA A 24 12.64 18.47 -13.46
CA ALA A 24 11.22 18.59 -13.12
C ALA A 24 10.54 19.64 -14.01
N ALA A 25 11.17 20.81 -14.24
CA ALA A 25 10.68 21.85 -15.13
C ALA A 25 10.54 21.36 -16.59
N GLN A 26 11.33 20.36 -17.00
CA GLN A 26 11.24 19.69 -18.29
C GLN A 26 10.19 18.54 -18.31
N GLY A 27 9.42 18.36 -17.25
CA GLY A 27 8.36 17.37 -17.15
C GLY A 27 8.81 15.98 -16.68
N ASN A 28 10.02 15.85 -16.11
CA ASN A 28 10.46 14.58 -15.55
C ASN A 28 9.73 14.29 -14.22
N ALA A 29 8.75 13.40 -14.27
CA ALA A 29 7.91 13.03 -13.12
C ALA A 29 8.72 12.48 -11.94
N LYS A 30 9.77 11.69 -12.20
CA LYS A 30 10.61 11.13 -11.12
C LYS A 30 11.41 12.22 -10.42
N ALA A 31 11.96 13.19 -11.17
CA ALA A 31 12.67 14.32 -10.59
C ALA A 31 11.73 15.20 -9.75
N ALA A 32 10.53 15.48 -10.25
CA ALA A 32 9.51 16.19 -9.50
C ALA A 32 9.15 15.45 -8.20
N TYR A 33 8.94 14.14 -8.27
CA TYR A 33 8.65 13.34 -7.07
C TYR A 33 9.79 13.37 -6.05
N GLN A 34 11.04 13.22 -6.50
CA GLN A 34 12.22 13.32 -5.63
C GLN A 34 12.28 14.66 -4.90
N LEU A 35 12.11 15.77 -5.62
CA LEU A 35 12.03 17.10 -5.02
C LEU A 35 10.90 17.20 -3.99
N GLY A 36 9.73 16.69 -4.33
CA GLY A 36 8.59 16.66 -3.41
C GLY A 36 8.89 15.91 -2.12
N ILE A 37 9.55 14.75 -2.20
CA ILE A 37 9.97 13.98 -1.02
C ILE A 37 11.04 14.73 -0.22
N MET A 38 12.04 15.35 -0.86
CA MET A 38 13.04 16.15 -0.19
C MET A 38 12.39 17.27 0.64
N TYR A 39 11.43 18.03 0.06
CA TYR A 39 10.71 19.07 0.78
C TYR A 39 9.76 18.53 1.87
N ALA A 40 9.20 17.33 1.68
CA ALA A 40 8.31 16.70 2.66
C ALA A 40 9.05 16.16 3.89
N ASN A 41 10.31 15.75 3.73
CA ASN A 41 11.15 15.22 4.80
C ASN A 41 12.04 16.31 5.45
N GLY A 42 12.36 17.38 4.72
CA GLY A 42 13.40 18.33 5.10
C GLY A 42 14.80 17.77 4.84
N ASP A 43 14.94 16.85 3.85
CA ASP A 43 16.22 16.26 3.48
C ASP A 43 16.98 17.24 2.58
N GLU A 44 18.13 17.70 3.02
CA GLU A 44 19.00 18.66 2.31
C GLU A 44 18.36 20.02 1.99
N VAL A 45 17.10 20.23 2.36
CA VAL A 45 16.33 21.47 2.22
C VAL A 45 15.46 21.68 3.45
N ASP A 46 15.02 22.90 3.70
CA ASP A 46 14.06 23.16 4.77
C ASP A 46 12.74 22.42 4.52
N LEU A 47 12.17 21.85 5.57
CA LEU A 47 10.86 21.20 5.54
C LEU A 47 9.78 22.17 5.05
N GLN A 48 9.18 21.91 3.90
CA GLN A 48 8.16 22.75 3.27
C GLN A 48 7.08 21.89 2.59
N TYR A 49 6.07 21.48 3.34
CA TYR A 49 4.97 20.66 2.79
C TYR A 49 4.23 21.31 1.62
N SER A 50 4.12 22.65 1.56
CA SER A 50 3.48 23.32 0.42
C SER A 50 4.24 23.09 -0.89
N ARG A 51 5.57 23.21 -0.86
CA ARG A 51 6.41 22.88 -2.02
C ARG A 51 6.39 21.38 -2.34
N ALA A 52 6.39 20.54 -1.29
CA ALA A 52 6.24 19.09 -1.50
C ALA A 52 4.98 18.77 -2.29
N VAL A 53 3.84 19.36 -1.93
CA VAL A 53 2.57 19.19 -2.64
C VAL A 53 2.66 19.64 -4.10
N GLU A 54 3.28 20.78 -4.38
CA GLU A 54 3.44 21.29 -5.76
C GLU A 54 4.18 20.28 -6.64
N TYR A 55 5.34 19.80 -6.21
CA TYR A 55 6.15 18.86 -6.97
C TYR A 55 5.54 17.45 -7.03
N ILE A 56 4.94 16.97 -5.94
CA ILE A 56 4.26 15.67 -5.92
C ILE A 56 3.01 15.70 -6.80
N SER A 57 2.26 16.82 -6.84
CA SER A 57 1.12 16.99 -7.75
C SER A 57 1.56 16.92 -9.20
N GLN A 58 2.62 17.62 -9.57
CA GLN A 58 3.20 17.57 -10.91
C GLN A 58 3.55 16.12 -11.32
N ALA A 59 4.19 15.37 -10.42
CA ALA A 59 4.56 13.99 -10.69
C ALA A 59 3.33 13.05 -10.81
N ALA A 60 2.32 13.24 -9.94
CA ALA A 60 1.08 12.46 -9.97
C ALA A 60 0.26 12.73 -11.24
N GLU A 61 0.17 13.97 -11.67
CA GLU A 61 -0.50 14.38 -12.91
C GLU A 61 0.23 13.83 -14.15
N ALA A 62 1.55 13.71 -14.08
CA ALA A 62 2.37 13.06 -15.10
C ALA A 62 2.28 11.52 -15.09
N GLY A 63 1.48 10.92 -14.18
CA GLY A 63 1.20 9.49 -14.17
C GLY A 63 2.09 8.66 -13.24
N LEU A 64 2.93 9.28 -12.42
CA LEU A 64 3.78 8.52 -11.47
C LEU A 64 2.92 7.99 -10.31
N VAL A 65 2.81 6.67 -10.19
CA VAL A 65 1.89 6.01 -9.24
C VAL A 65 2.27 6.28 -7.80
N GLU A 66 3.55 6.23 -7.48
CA GLU A 66 4.07 6.54 -6.14
C GLU A 66 3.73 7.98 -5.71
N ALA A 67 3.72 8.91 -6.67
CA ALA A 67 3.31 10.29 -6.42
C ALA A 67 1.80 10.40 -6.17
N MET A 68 0.96 9.62 -6.87
CA MET A 68 -0.48 9.58 -6.63
C MET A 68 -0.80 9.13 -5.20
N SER A 69 -0.18 8.05 -4.74
CA SER A 69 -0.33 7.53 -3.37
C SER A 69 0.11 8.53 -2.32
N THR A 70 1.26 9.18 -2.57
CA THR A 70 1.81 10.20 -1.67
C THR A 70 0.91 11.44 -1.61
N LEU A 71 0.40 11.89 -2.75
CA LEU A 71 -0.50 13.03 -2.84
C LEU A 71 -1.83 12.76 -2.12
N ALA A 72 -2.37 11.55 -2.27
CA ALA A 72 -3.54 11.11 -1.52
C ALA A 72 -3.30 11.20 0.00
N TRP A 73 -2.14 10.75 0.46
CA TRP A 73 -1.78 10.81 1.87
C TRP A 73 -1.62 12.26 2.37
N LEU A 74 -1.04 13.16 1.56
CA LEU A 74 -0.91 14.59 1.91
C LEU A 74 -2.28 15.26 2.06
N TYR A 75 -3.23 14.99 1.15
CA TYR A 75 -4.61 15.47 1.28
C TYR A 75 -5.34 14.87 2.47
N ALA A 76 -5.14 13.57 2.76
CA ALA A 76 -5.75 12.91 3.90
C ALA A 76 -5.34 13.50 5.25
N ASN A 77 -4.09 13.99 5.34
CA ASN A 77 -3.52 14.52 6.58
C ASN A 77 -3.49 16.06 6.63
N GLY A 78 -3.84 16.76 5.55
CA GLY A 78 -3.80 18.21 5.49
C GLY A 78 -2.37 18.78 5.56
N LEU A 79 -1.38 18.08 5.01
CA LEU A 79 0.02 18.48 5.04
C LEU A 79 0.36 19.33 3.81
N GLY A 80 0.65 20.60 4.03
CA GLY A 80 0.93 21.57 2.95
C GLY A 80 -0.28 21.99 2.12
N VAL A 81 -1.41 21.35 2.34
CA VAL A 81 -2.73 21.62 1.73
C VAL A 81 -3.83 21.48 2.78
N ARG A 82 -4.99 22.06 2.51
CA ARG A 82 -6.18 21.76 3.31
C ARG A 82 -6.57 20.30 3.11
N GLN A 83 -6.92 19.60 4.20
CA GLN A 83 -7.49 18.25 4.14
C GLN A 83 -8.67 18.21 3.18
N ASP A 84 -8.71 17.18 2.31
CA ASP A 84 -9.71 17.04 1.27
C ASP A 84 -9.98 15.54 1.00
N ASP A 85 -11.10 15.08 1.52
CA ASP A 85 -11.50 13.68 1.41
C ASP A 85 -11.79 13.26 -0.04
N GLU A 86 -12.31 14.18 -0.87
CA GLU A 86 -12.60 13.89 -2.27
C GLU A 86 -11.32 13.68 -3.08
N LYS A 87 -10.34 14.57 -2.91
CA LYS A 87 -9.03 14.42 -3.54
C LYS A 87 -8.26 13.22 -3.00
N THR A 88 -8.35 12.94 -1.70
CA THR A 88 -7.77 11.74 -1.09
C THR A 88 -8.30 10.49 -1.77
N ARG A 89 -9.63 10.37 -1.87
CA ARG A 89 -10.29 9.23 -2.53
C ARG A 89 -9.90 9.12 -4.00
N TYR A 90 -9.92 10.22 -4.73
CA TYR A 90 -9.58 10.28 -6.14
C TYR A 90 -8.18 9.73 -6.42
N TRP A 91 -7.19 10.21 -5.68
CA TRP A 91 -5.81 9.82 -5.90
C TRP A 91 -5.51 8.38 -5.47
N TYR A 92 -6.08 7.91 -4.33
CA TYR A 92 -5.95 6.50 -3.96
C TYR A 92 -6.60 5.55 -4.96
N LEU A 93 -7.77 5.90 -5.50
CA LEU A 93 -8.41 5.09 -6.54
C LEU A 93 -7.55 5.04 -7.79
N LYS A 94 -7.04 6.18 -8.25
CA LYS A 94 -6.12 6.21 -9.40
C LYS A 94 -4.88 5.34 -9.18
N ALA A 95 -4.22 5.46 -8.05
CA ALA A 95 -3.04 4.64 -7.73
C ALA A 95 -3.39 3.13 -7.71
N ALA A 96 -4.50 2.75 -7.08
CA ALA A 96 -4.96 1.36 -7.00
C ALA A 96 -5.31 0.74 -8.37
N GLU A 97 -5.81 1.55 -9.32
CA GLU A 97 -6.09 1.13 -10.70
C GLU A 97 -4.81 0.76 -11.48
N HIS A 98 -3.67 1.33 -11.11
CA HIS A 98 -2.36 0.95 -11.65
C HIS A 98 -1.79 -0.36 -11.07
N GLY A 99 -2.50 -0.97 -10.14
CA GLY A 99 -2.19 -2.31 -9.66
C GLY A 99 -1.35 -2.39 -8.38
N GLU A 100 -0.95 -1.28 -7.78
CA GLU A 100 -0.15 -1.31 -6.55
C GLU A 100 -0.93 -1.93 -5.38
N PRO A 101 -0.46 -3.04 -4.77
CA PRO A 101 -1.23 -3.78 -3.77
C PRO A 101 -1.46 -3.00 -2.49
N LYS A 102 -0.57 -2.08 -2.14
CA LYS A 102 -0.74 -1.17 -0.99
C LYS A 102 -1.93 -0.23 -1.19
N ASP A 103 -2.06 0.33 -2.39
CA ASP A 103 -3.14 1.28 -2.70
C ASP A 103 -4.47 0.55 -2.88
N GLN A 104 -4.47 -0.63 -3.46
CA GLN A 104 -5.64 -1.52 -3.51
C GLN A 104 -6.14 -1.86 -2.10
N TYR A 105 -5.25 -2.19 -1.17
CA TYR A 105 -5.59 -2.40 0.23
C TYR A 105 -6.15 -1.12 0.87
N MET A 106 -5.59 0.05 0.56
CA MET A 106 -6.10 1.33 1.07
C MET A 106 -7.53 1.59 0.58
N VAL A 107 -7.80 1.40 -0.71
CA VAL A 107 -9.16 1.52 -1.28
C VAL A 107 -10.13 0.51 -0.63
N ALA A 108 -9.69 -0.72 -0.39
CA ALA A 108 -10.49 -1.71 0.33
C ALA A 108 -10.87 -1.21 1.74
N THR A 109 -9.91 -0.63 2.48
CA THR A 109 -10.17 -0.07 3.82
C THR A 109 -11.10 1.14 3.79
N MET A 110 -11.00 1.98 2.77
CA MET A 110 -11.90 3.12 2.57
C MET A 110 -13.37 2.64 2.48
N TYR A 111 -13.66 1.66 1.63
CA TYR A 111 -15.01 1.10 1.50
C TYR A 111 -15.45 0.33 2.75
N ARG A 112 -14.55 -0.41 3.39
CA ARG A 112 -14.87 -1.17 4.62
C ARG A 112 -15.29 -0.29 5.78
N PHE A 113 -14.64 0.86 5.96
CA PHE A 113 -14.80 1.73 7.12
C PHE A 113 -15.51 3.06 6.82
N ALA A 114 -15.98 3.27 5.60
CA ALA A 114 -16.62 4.50 5.15
C ALA A 114 -15.72 5.74 5.35
N GLN A 115 -14.46 5.65 4.92
CA GLN A 115 -13.48 6.74 5.02
C GLN A 115 -13.52 7.65 3.79
N PHE A 116 -13.05 8.87 3.94
CA PHE A 116 -12.88 9.85 2.86
C PHE A 116 -14.14 10.04 2.00
N GLY A 117 -15.30 10.17 2.67
CA GLY A 117 -16.57 10.40 1.99
C GLY A 117 -17.11 9.20 1.19
N THR A 118 -16.52 8.00 1.33
CA THR A 118 -17.12 6.78 0.76
C THR A 118 -18.29 6.31 1.59
N SER A 119 -19.29 5.69 0.94
CA SER A 119 -20.26 4.85 1.64
C SER A 119 -19.62 3.52 2.04
N ARG A 120 -20.09 2.95 3.16
CA ARG A 120 -19.68 1.59 3.55
C ARG A 120 -20.15 0.59 2.51
N ASP A 121 -19.23 -0.15 1.92
CA ASP A 121 -19.49 -1.15 0.88
C ASP A 121 -18.53 -2.33 1.07
N HIS A 122 -19.04 -3.37 1.74
CA HIS A 122 -18.22 -4.54 2.05
C HIS A 122 -17.90 -5.39 0.83
N GLN A 123 -18.78 -5.35 -0.18
CA GLN A 123 -18.53 -6.08 -1.43
C GLN A 123 -17.38 -5.46 -2.22
N LYS A 124 -17.38 -4.14 -2.40
CA LYS A 124 -16.26 -3.43 -3.02
C LYS A 124 -14.98 -3.58 -2.20
N ALA A 125 -15.07 -3.54 -0.87
CA ALA A 125 -13.91 -3.77 -0.03
C ALA A 125 -13.29 -5.15 -0.27
N LEU A 126 -14.12 -6.20 -0.37
CA LEU A 126 -13.65 -7.56 -0.70
C LEU A 126 -12.95 -7.62 -2.04
N GLU A 127 -13.54 -7.05 -3.08
CA GLU A 127 -12.95 -7.06 -4.43
C GLU A 127 -11.54 -6.46 -4.43
N TRP A 128 -11.37 -5.33 -3.75
CA TRP A 128 -10.07 -4.68 -3.64
C TRP A 128 -9.10 -5.43 -2.71
N TYR A 129 -9.60 -6.04 -1.61
CA TYR A 129 -8.74 -6.91 -0.78
C TYR A 129 -8.25 -8.12 -1.56
N TYR A 130 -9.08 -8.77 -2.39
CA TYR A 130 -8.66 -9.88 -3.23
C TYR A 130 -7.56 -9.45 -4.19
N LYS A 131 -7.73 -8.33 -4.91
CA LYS A 131 -6.71 -7.80 -5.83
C LYS A 131 -5.35 -7.62 -5.15
N ALA A 132 -5.33 -7.06 -3.94
CA ALA A 132 -4.09 -6.87 -3.19
C ALA A 132 -3.52 -8.18 -2.62
N ALA A 133 -4.39 -9.08 -2.15
CA ALA A 133 -4.00 -10.36 -1.54
C ALA A 133 -3.42 -11.35 -2.55
N ASP A 134 -3.98 -11.40 -3.76
CA ASP A 134 -3.49 -12.22 -4.88
C ASP A 134 -2.08 -11.80 -5.31
N GLN A 135 -1.71 -10.54 -5.10
CA GLN A 135 -0.35 -10.04 -5.29
C GLN A 135 0.59 -10.31 -4.11
N GLY A 136 0.14 -11.07 -3.13
CA GLY A 136 0.95 -11.43 -1.97
C GLY A 136 1.00 -10.37 -0.86
N PHE A 137 0.16 -9.34 -0.87
CA PHE A 137 0.20 -8.27 0.14
C PHE A 137 -0.30 -8.75 1.51
N PRO A 138 0.57 -8.87 2.53
CA PRO A 138 0.23 -9.53 3.78
C PRO A 138 -0.93 -8.88 4.55
N PRO A 139 -1.07 -7.53 4.59
CA PRO A 139 -2.21 -6.90 5.25
C PRO A 139 -3.55 -7.26 4.61
N ALA A 140 -3.61 -7.40 3.28
CA ALA A 140 -4.83 -7.80 2.57
C ALA A 140 -5.17 -9.27 2.80
N GLN A 141 -4.18 -10.16 2.74
CA GLN A 141 -4.33 -11.58 3.06
C GLN A 141 -4.85 -11.78 4.49
N PHE A 142 -4.28 -11.06 5.46
CA PHE A 142 -4.76 -11.05 6.84
C PHE A 142 -6.20 -10.55 6.95
N ALA A 143 -6.55 -9.46 6.25
CA ALA A 143 -7.90 -8.89 6.26
C ALA A 143 -8.92 -9.89 5.73
N LEU A 144 -8.63 -10.55 4.59
CA LEU A 144 -9.51 -11.60 4.03
C LEU A 144 -9.67 -12.79 4.96
N GLY A 145 -8.58 -13.29 5.54
CA GLY A 145 -8.63 -14.39 6.49
C GLY A 145 -9.52 -14.07 7.70
N LYS A 146 -9.40 -12.86 8.26
CA LYS A 146 -10.26 -12.40 9.36
C LYS A 146 -11.72 -12.26 8.93
N MET A 147 -12.02 -11.70 7.77
CA MET A 147 -13.39 -11.52 7.27
C MET A 147 -14.09 -12.87 7.07
N LEU A 148 -13.41 -13.84 6.45
CA LEU A 148 -13.91 -15.19 6.24
C LEU A 148 -14.08 -15.97 7.55
N MET A 149 -13.17 -15.81 8.50
CA MET A 149 -13.26 -16.42 9.83
C MET A 149 -14.45 -15.88 10.63
N GLU A 150 -14.68 -14.57 10.59
CA GLU A 150 -15.77 -13.91 11.34
C GLU A 150 -17.14 -14.14 10.69
N GLY A 151 -17.22 -14.28 9.38
CA GLY A 151 -18.48 -14.46 8.64
C GLY A 151 -19.42 -13.26 8.74
N LYS A 152 -18.90 -12.05 9.07
CA LYS A 152 -19.75 -10.90 9.41
C LYS A 152 -20.32 -10.17 8.19
N TYR A 153 -19.59 -10.17 7.07
CA TYR A 153 -19.95 -9.46 5.85
C TYR A 153 -19.81 -10.31 4.60
N VAL A 154 -19.38 -11.53 4.80
CA VAL A 154 -19.20 -12.58 3.80
C VAL A 154 -19.63 -13.88 4.45
N GLU A 155 -19.94 -14.89 3.66
CA GLU A 155 -20.19 -16.22 4.17
C GLU A 155 -18.94 -16.73 4.95
N LYS A 156 -19.19 -17.33 6.13
CA LYS A 156 -18.12 -17.86 6.97
C LYS A 156 -17.49 -19.06 6.30
N ASP A 157 -16.19 -19.01 6.07
CA ASP A 157 -15.41 -20.07 5.46
C ASP A 157 -14.07 -20.22 6.18
N LEU A 158 -14.00 -21.18 7.10
CA LEU A 158 -12.82 -21.42 7.91
C LEU A 158 -11.67 -22.04 7.09
N ILE A 159 -11.97 -22.76 6.02
CA ILE A 159 -10.96 -23.38 5.16
C ILE A 159 -10.25 -22.30 4.35
N ARG A 160 -11.00 -21.43 3.68
CA ARG A 160 -10.41 -20.29 2.95
C ARG A 160 -9.76 -19.28 3.90
N ALA A 161 -10.32 -19.09 5.10
CA ALA A 161 -9.67 -18.25 6.13
C ALA A 161 -8.29 -18.79 6.53
N PHE A 162 -8.17 -20.13 6.68
CA PHE A 162 -6.90 -20.79 6.96
C PHE A 162 -5.88 -20.58 5.83
N GLN A 163 -6.29 -20.70 4.58
CA GLN A 163 -5.43 -20.48 3.42
C GLN A 163 -4.89 -19.05 3.41
N TRP A 164 -5.76 -18.04 3.53
CA TRP A 164 -5.34 -16.63 3.52
C TRP A 164 -4.46 -16.25 4.71
N LEU A 165 -4.77 -16.74 5.92
CA LEU A 165 -3.92 -16.48 7.09
C LEU A 165 -2.56 -17.18 6.96
N SER A 166 -2.51 -18.39 6.39
CA SER A 166 -1.25 -19.08 6.12
C SER A 166 -0.37 -18.30 5.13
N LEU A 167 -0.95 -17.80 4.04
CA LEU A 167 -0.24 -16.93 3.08
C LEU A 167 0.23 -15.64 3.75
N ALA A 168 -0.60 -15.03 4.58
CA ALA A 168 -0.21 -13.83 5.33
C ALA A 168 0.99 -14.09 6.27
N ILE A 169 1.03 -15.25 6.93
CA ILE A 169 2.17 -15.66 7.78
C ILE A 169 3.42 -15.86 6.92
N ALA A 170 3.31 -16.61 5.83
CA ALA A 170 4.41 -16.87 4.91
C ALA A 170 5.00 -15.56 4.34
N ASN A 171 4.15 -14.56 4.08
CA ASN A 171 4.54 -13.24 3.61
C ASN A 171 4.90 -12.25 4.73
N GLY A 172 5.09 -12.70 5.96
CA GLY A 172 5.65 -11.93 7.07
C GLY A 172 4.65 -11.17 7.95
N SER A 173 3.37 -11.47 7.90
CA SER A 173 2.36 -10.84 8.77
C SER A 173 2.47 -11.34 10.21
N LYS A 174 3.02 -10.52 11.10
CA LYS A 174 3.08 -10.83 12.53
C LYS A 174 1.71 -10.98 13.20
N ARG A 175 0.67 -10.35 12.66
CA ARG A 175 -0.70 -10.39 13.20
C ARG A 175 -1.42 -11.69 12.85
N ALA A 176 -1.06 -12.33 11.74
CA ALA A 176 -1.76 -13.50 11.24
C ALA A 176 -1.55 -14.73 12.12
N GLY A 177 -0.43 -14.85 12.83
CA GLY A 177 -0.17 -15.96 13.74
C GLY A 177 -1.22 -16.09 14.82
N LYS A 178 -1.51 -15.01 15.55
CA LYS A 178 -2.57 -15.00 16.58
C LYS A 178 -3.96 -15.29 16.00
N ALA A 179 -4.27 -14.73 14.83
CA ALA A 179 -5.55 -15.02 14.17
C ALA A 179 -5.66 -16.49 13.71
N MET A 180 -4.55 -17.11 13.33
CA MET A 180 -4.49 -18.53 12.99
C MET A 180 -4.78 -19.42 14.21
N GLU A 181 -4.24 -19.11 15.37
CA GLU A 181 -4.55 -19.83 16.61
C GLU A 181 -6.04 -19.75 16.97
N GLU A 182 -6.64 -18.55 16.86
CA GLU A 182 -8.07 -18.33 17.05
C GLU A 182 -8.91 -19.12 16.03
N LEU A 183 -8.47 -19.18 14.78
CA LEU A 183 -9.14 -19.91 13.70
C LEU A 183 -9.13 -21.42 13.94
N ILE A 184 -7.95 -21.99 14.26
CA ILE A 184 -7.80 -23.42 14.53
C ILE A 184 -8.71 -23.85 15.69
N GLY A 185 -8.86 -23.01 16.73
CA GLY A 185 -9.78 -23.25 17.84
C GLY A 185 -11.27 -23.28 17.44
N GLN A 186 -11.63 -22.77 16.26
CA GLN A 186 -12.99 -22.81 15.71
C GLN A 186 -13.23 -23.95 14.71
N MET A 187 -12.16 -24.57 14.20
CA MET A 187 -12.23 -25.63 13.19
C MET A 187 -12.48 -27.00 13.79
N THR A 188 -13.25 -27.84 13.08
CA THR A 188 -13.25 -29.26 13.37
C THR A 188 -11.96 -29.92 12.87
N PRO A 189 -11.58 -31.11 13.38
CA PRO A 189 -10.43 -31.84 12.87
C PRO A 189 -10.46 -32.10 11.37
N ASP A 190 -11.65 -32.40 10.82
CA ASP A 190 -11.83 -32.64 9.39
C ASP A 190 -11.61 -31.37 8.57
N GLN A 191 -12.15 -30.23 9.00
CA GLN A 191 -11.91 -28.93 8.35
C GLN A 191 -10.43 -28.56 8.35
N PHE A 192 -9.73 -28.78 9.47
CA PHE A 192 -8.31 -28.50 9.59
C PHE A 192 -7.48 -29.39 8.66
N ASN A 193 -7.79 -30.70 8.61
CA ASN A 193 -7.10 -31.63 7.71
C ASN A 193 -7.35 -31.30 6.23
N LEU A 194 -8.57 -30.94 5.88
CA LEU A 194 -8.92 -30.52 4.52
C LEU A 194 -8.16 -29.24 4.13
N ALA A 195 -8.17 -28.21 4.96
CA ALA A 195 -7.47 -26.96 4.69
C ALA A 195 -5.95 -27.17 4.48
N ARG A 196 -5.33 -28.03 5.28
CA ARG A 196 -3.92 -28.41 5.11
C ARG A 196 -3.67 -29.15 3.80
N ALA A 197 -4.54 -30.11 3.46
CA ALA A 197 -4.40 -30.90 2.23
C ALA A 197 -4.50 -30.01 0.98
N GLU A 198 -5.45 -29.08 0.95
CA GLU A 198 -5.61 -28.13 -0.15
C GLU A 198 -4.39 -27.21 -0.30
N MET A 199 -3.82 -26.70 0.79
CA MET A 199 -2.60 -25.90 0.73
C MET A 199 -1.39 -26.67 0.21
N LEU A 200 -1.21 -27.93 0.63
CA LEU A 200 -0.12 -28.77 0.15
C LEU A 200 -0.26 -29.11 -1.35
N SER A 201 -1.49 -29.33 -1.80
CA SER A 201 -1.79 -29.54 -3.22
C SER A 201 -1.47 -28.31 -4.05
N ALA A 202 -1.89 -27.12 -3.61
CA ALA A 202 -1.60 -25.87 -4.31
C ALA A 202 -0.08 -25.59 -4.40
N ALA A 203 0.66 -25.84 -3.33
CA ALA A 203 2.13 -25.69 -3.32
C ALA A 203 2.83 -26.69 -4.26
N GLY A 204 2.31 -27.91 -4.37
CA GLY A 204 2.83 -28.93 -5.27
C GLY A 204 2.69 -28.57 -6.75
N HIS A 205 1.60 -27.93 -7.14
CA HIS A 205 1.38 -27.48 -8.52
C HIS A 205 2.31 -26.33 -8.91
N GLN A 206 2.56 -25.38 -8.01
CA GLN A 206 3.49 -24.26 -8.28
C GLN A 206 4.94 -24.73 -8.51
N ILE A 207 5.37 -25.81 -7.85
CA ILE A 207 6.73 -26.36 -8.02
C ILE A 207 6.87 -27.11 -9.37
N SER A 208 5.81 -27.71 -9.88
CA SER A 208 5.82 -28.39 -11.18
C SER A 208 5.87 -27.44 -12.37
N ASP A 209 5.19 -26.29 -12.26
CA ASP A 209 5.14 -25.27 -13.32
C ASP A 209 6.45 -24.45 -13.45
N GLN A 210 7.26 -24.39 -12.39
CA GLN A 210 8.58 -23.72 -12.41
C GLN A 210 9.70 -24.61 -12.97
N LYS A 211 9.44 -25.87 -13.27
CA LYS A 211 10.42 -26.83 -13.81
C LYS A 211 10.26 -27.13 -15.30
N GLN A 212 9.35 -26.44 -15.97
CA GLN A 212 9.19 -26.47 -17.43
C GLN A 212 9.73 -25.18 -18.06
#